data_8eba0232c335d420dc8154f9f41792cf
#
_entry.id   8eba0232c335d420dc8154f9f41792cf
#
_cell.length_a   1.000
_cell.length_b   1.000
_cell.length_c   1.000
_cell.angle_alpha   90.00
_cell.angle_beta   90.00
_cell.angle_gamma   90.00
#
_symmetry.space_group_name_H-M   'P 1'
#
loop_
_entity.id
_entity.type
_entity.pdbx_description
1 polymer ?
#
loop_
_entity_poly.entity_id
_entity_poly.type
_entity_poly.pdbx_seq_one_letter_code
_entity_poly.pdbx_strand_id
1 'polypeptide(L)'
;MNFIERGYNLCILGESDAGKSYLARAIGIKACNRYNVGYFHSEELLESMVALKEQDYDKYARKMKKYLRWDLIILDDFLLHTITDEREIKILFELLEKRNEQQKSTIVCSQRNPENWKAMILNDEVSANSIMKRVTKHYTIKINTR
;
A
#
# COMPACT_ATOMS: atom_id res chain seq x y z
N MET A 1 -18.70 5.32 2.22
CA MET A 1 -17.84 4.15 1.98
C MET A 1 -17.52 3.47 3.29
N ASN A 2 -18.28 2.43 3.60
CA ASN A 2 -18.17 1.76 4.90
C ASN A 2 -16.80 1.16 5.17
N PHE A 3 -16.09 0.72 4.14
CA PHE A 3 -14.78 0.10 4.36
C PHE A 3 -13.76 1.09 4.94
N ILE A 4 -13.86 2.37 4.55
CA ILE A 4 -12.96 3.41 5.08
C ILE A 4 -13.29 3.70 6.54
N GLU A 5 -14.57 3.81 6.87
CA GLU A 5 -15.01 4.08 8.25
C GLU A 5 -14.63 2.94 9.19
N ARG A 6 -14.65 1.71 8.70
CA ARG A 6 -14.27 0.52 9.48
C ARG A 6 -12.76 0.28 9.51
N GLY A 7 -11.98 1.05 8.73
CA GLY A 7 -10.55 0.85 8.62
C GLY A 7 -10.17 -0.44 7.88
N TYR A 8 -11.02 -0.89 6.95
CA TYR A 8 -10.78 -2.11 6.20
C TYR A 8 -9.87 -1.85 5.00
N ASN A 9 -9.01 -2.81 4.72
CA ASN A 9 -8.12 -2.78 3.58
C ASN A 9 -8.75 -3.44 2.36
N LEU A 10 -8.34 -2.98 1.18
CA LEU A 10 -8.80 -3.50 -0.08
C LEU A 10 -7.60 -3.85 -0.95
N CYS A 11 -7.55 -5.08 -1.42
CA CYS A 11 -6.51 -5.53 -2.33
C CYS A 11 -7.12 -5.74 -3.71
N ILE A 12 -6.64 -5.00 -4.71
CA ILE A 12 -7.13 -5.08 -6.09
C ILE A 12 -6.07 -5.78 -6.92
N LEU A 13 -6.40 -6.96 -7.44
CA LEU A 13 -5.50 -7.79 -8.22
C LEU A 13 -5.96 -7.86 -9.67
N GLY A 14 -5.02 -7.92 -10.58
CA GLY A 14 -5.30 -8.07 -12.01
C GLY A 14 -4.06 -7.79 -12.82
N GLU A 15 -4.07 -8.26 -14.06
CA GLU A 15 -2.99 -8.01 -14.99
C GLU A 15 -2.91 -6.52 -15.34
N SER A 16 -1.78 -6.12 -15.90
CA SER A 16 -1.61 -4.80 -16.50
C SER A 16 -2.77 -4.55 -17.47
N ASP A 17 -3.29 -3.35 -17.50
CA ASP A 17 -4.43 -2.97 -18.37
C ASP A 17 -5.79 -3.61 -17.99
N ALA A 18 -5.87 -4.29 -16.86
CA ALA A 18 -7.15 -4.88 -16.41
C ALA A 18 -8.11 -3.87 -15.76
N GLY A 19 -7.66 -2.62 -15.56
CA GLY A 19 -8.49 -1.59 -14.96
C GLY A 19 -8.31 -1.40 -13.47
N LYS A 20 -7.28 -1.99 -12.85
CA LYS A 20 -7.00 -1.86 -11.41
C LYS A 20 -6.83 -0.40 -10.98
N SER A 21 -5.94 0.31 -11.69
CA SER A 21 -5.63 1.70 -11.38
C SER A 21 -6.85 2.59 -11.61
N TYR A 22 -7.62 2.30 -12.66
CA TYR A 22 -8.86 3.02 -12.92
C TYR A 22 -9.84 2.87 -11.76
N LEU A 23 -10.06 1.64 -11.31
CA LEU A 23 -10.97 1.37 -10.19
C LEU A 23 -10.47 2.06 -8.91
N ALA A 24 -9.20 1.91 -8.60
CA ALA A 24 -8.62 2.53 -7.39
C ALA A 24 -8.74 4.05 -7.41
N ARG A 25 -8.46 4.68 -8.56
CA ARG A 25 -8.59 6.12 -8.73
C ARG A 25 -10.05 6.58 -8.61
N ALA A 26 -10.97 5.83 -9.19
CA ALA A 26 -12.40 6.14 -9.08
C ALA A 26 -12.86 6.10 -7.62
N ILE A 27 -12.43 5.10 -6.86
CA ILE A 27 -12.73 5.01 -5.42
C ILE A 27 -12.12 6.20 -4.70
N GLY A 28 -10.86 6.53 -4.98
CA GLY A 28 -10.16 7.64 -4.34
C GLY A 28 -10.82 8.99 -4.61
N ILE A 29 -11.21 9.25 -5.86
CA ILE A 29 -11.89 10.49 -6.23
C ILE A 29 -13.21 10.62 -5.48
N LYS A 30 -13.99 9.56 -5.43
CA LYS A 30 -15.26 9.56 -4.69
C LYS A 30 -15.03 9.75 -3.20
N ALA A 31 -14.01 9.11 -2.64
CA ALA A 31 -13.68 9.21 -1.21
C ALA A 31 -13.22 10.61 -0.82
N CYS A 32 -12.57 11.36 -1.72
CA CYS A 32 -12.09 12.73 -1.46
C CYS A 32 -13.19 13.68 -1.02
N ASN A 33 -14.45 13.39 -1.29
CA ASN A 33 -15.58 14.24 -0.87
C ASN A 33 -15.76 14.23 0.65
N ARG A 34 -15.30 13.19 1.33
CA ARG A 34 -15.52 13.02 2.79
C ARG A 34 -14.26 12.66 3.56
N TYR A 35 -13.20 12.23 2.89
CA TYR A 35 -12.01 11.67 3.53
C TYR A 35 -10.74 12.28 2.96
N ASN A 36 -9.67 12.22 3.75
CA ASN A 36 -8.34 12.57 3.29
C ASN A 36 -7.75 11.35 2.58
N VAL A 37 -7.42 11.51 1.29
CA VAL A 37 -6.96 10.42 0.44
C VAL A 37 -5.59 10.74 -0.15
N GLY A 38 -4.68 9.77 -0.08
CA GLY A 38 -3.40 9.82 -0.76
C GLY A 38 -3.31 8.75 -1.82
N TYR A 39 -2.70 9.07 -2.96
CA TYR A 39 -2.45 8.13 -4.05
C TYR A 39 -0.96 8.14 -4.38
N PHE A 40 -0.34 6.95 -4.39
CA PHE A 40 1.08 6.81 -4.66
C PHE A 40 1.38 5.60 -5.53
N HIS A 41 2.41 5.73 -6.34
CA HIS A 41 3.06 4.55 -6.90
C HIS A 41 3.99 3.99 -5.81
N SER A 42 3.84 2.72 -5.51
CA SER A 42 4.48 2.09 -4.36
C SER A 42 6.01 2.25 -4.36
N GLU A 43 6.66 1.99 -5.49
CA GLU A 43 8.13 2.09 -5.60
C GLU A 43 8.63 3.51 -5.37
N GLU A 44 7.97 4.47 -5.99
CA GLU A 44 8.34 5.89 -5.85
C GLU A 44 8.21 6.35 -4.40
N LEU A 45 7.14 5.94 -3.73
CA LEU A 45 6.94 6.26 -2.33
C LEU A 45 8.08 5.72 -1.47
N LEU A 46 8.41 4.45 -1.62
CA LEU A 46 9.44 3.80 -0.82
C LEU A 46 10.82 4.39 -1.10
N GLU A 47 11.18 4.62 -2.34
CA GLU A 47 12.45 5.24 -2.71
C GLU A 47 12.59 6.64 -2.10
N SER A 48 11.53 7.44 -2.22
CA SER A 48 11.56 8.80 -1.68
C SER A 48 11.67 8.82 -0.17
N MET A 49 11.01 7.89 0.51
CA MET A 49 11.03 7.80 1.96
C MET A 49 12.37 7.29 2.49
N VAL A 50 13.04 6.37 1.79
CA VAL A 50 14.39 5.93 2.13
C VAL A 50 15.36 7.11 2.02
N ALA A 51 15.33 7.82 0.91
CA ALA A 51 16.20 8.97 0.70
C ALA A 51 15.98 10.03 1.76
N LEU A 52 14.74 10.34 2.07
CA LEU A 52 14.40 11.34 3.07
C LEU A 52 14.86 10.95 4.46
N LYS A 53 14.69 9.68 4.84
CA LYS A 53 15.10 9.17 6.15
C LYS A 53 16.60 9.32 6.38
N GLU A 54 17.40 9.16 5.34
CA GLU A 54 18.85 9.31 5.42
C GLU A 54 19.29 10.77 5.41
N GLN A 55 18.59 11.63 4.68
CA GLN A 55 18.97 13.05 4.53
C GLN A 55 18.46 13.94 5.65
N ASP A 56 17.24 13.70 6.12
CA ASP A 56 16.58 14.53 7.11
C ASP A 56 15.54 13.70 7.86
N TYR A 57 15.96 13.11 8.97
CA TYR A 57 15.09 12.23 9.75
C TYR A 57 13.85 12.93 10.29
N ASP A 58 13.98 14.18 10.72
CA ASP A 58 12.83 14.92 11.26
C ASP A 58 11.77 15.14 10.19
N LYS A 59 12.20 15.43 8.98
CA LYS A 59 11.29 15.59 7.85
C LYS A 59 10.63 14.26 7.48
N TYR A 60 11.40 13.18 7.51
CA TYR A 60 10.88 11.83 7.31
C TYR A 60 9.78 11.50 8.34
N ALA A 61 10.07 11.75 9.61
CA ALA A 61 9.14 11.47 10.70
C ALA A 61 7.82 12.25 10.54
N ARG A 62 7.91 13.52 10.16
CA ARG A 62 6.72 14.34 9.90
C ARG A 62 5.90 13.80 8.72
N LYS A 63 6.58 13.38 7.67
CA LYS A 63 5.93 12.84 6.48
C LYS A 63 5.26 11.50 6.76
N MET A 64 5.94 10.62 7.50
CA MET A 64 5.36 9.35 7.94
C MET A 64 4.10 9.61 8.80
N LYS A 65 4.19 10.53 9.73
CA LYS A 65 3.04 10.90 10.58
C LYS A 65 1.86 11.37 9.75
N LYS A 66 2.11 12.14 8.69
CA LYS A 66 1.07 12.59 7.75
C LYS A 66 0.41 11.39 7.05
N TYR A 67 1.22 10.46 6.55
CA TYR A 67 0.70 9.26 5.86
C TYR A 67 -0.10 8.37 6.80
N LEU A 68 0.27 8.31 8.07
CA LEU A 68 -0.47 7.53 9.06
C LEU A 68 -1.82 8.14 9.43
N ARG A 69 -2.00 9.43 9.20
CA ARG A 69 -3.27 10.12 9.52
C ARG A 69 -4.29 10.13 8.39
N TRP A 70 -3.88 9.91 7.15
CA TRP A 70 -4.82 9.90 6.05
C TRP A 70 -5.81 8.75 6.18
N ASP A 71 -7.08 9.05 5.88
CA ASP A 71 -8.16 8.06 6.01
C ASP A 71 -8.02 6.92 5.02
N LEU A 72 -7.53 7.22 3.83
CA LEU A 72 -7.29 6.24 2.77
C LEU A 72 -5.96 6.52 2.08
N ILE A 73 -5.15 5.48 1.93
CA ILE A 73 -3.97 5.52 1.06
C ILE A 73 -4.13 4.45 0.00
N ILE A 74 -3.85 4.83 -1.24
CA ILE A 74 -3.83 3.92 -2.38
C ILE A 74 -2.37 3.72 -2.80
N LEU A 75 -1.91 2.48 -2.75
CA LEU A 75 -0.59 2.08 -3.22
C LEU A 75 -0.74 1.35 -4.55
N ASP A 76 -0.49 2.07 -5.64
CA ASP A 76 -0.58 1.50 -6.98
C ASP A 76 0.73 0.83 -7.37
N ASP A 77 0.67 -0.09 -8.32
CA ASP A 77 1.81 -0.87 -8.80
C ASP A 77 2.58 -1.57 -7.67
N PHE A 78 1.83 -2.09 -6.70
CA PHE A 78 2.41 -2.75 -5.53
C PHE A 78 3.14 -4.03 -5.96
N LEU A 79 4.40 -4.12 -5.59
CA LEU A 79 5.29 -5.23 -5.96
C LEU A 79 5.35 -5.47 -7.48
N LEU A 80 5.34 -4.38 -8.27
CA LEU A 80 5.61 -4.46 -9.71
C LEU A 80 7.00 -5.07 -9.95
N HIS A 81 7.96 -4.66 -9.14
CA HIS A 81 9.30 -5.22 -9.11
C HIS A 81 9.62 -5.76 -7.71
N THR A 82 10.61 -6.66 -7.66
CA THR A 82 11.08 -7.21 -6.38
C THR A 82 11.67 -6.11 -5.51
N ILE A 83 11.30 -6.07 -4.24
CA ILE A 83 11.94 -5.18 -3.28
C ILE A 83 13.22 -5.84 -2.79
N THR A 84 14.36 -5.23 -3.07
CA THR A 84 15.68 -5.74 -2.70
C THR A 84 16.34 -4.96 -1.58
N ASP A 85 15.83 -3.78 -1.28
CA ASP A 85 16.40 -2.89 -0.26
C ASP A 85 15.68 -3.09 1.06
N GLU A 86 16.42 -3.54 2.07
CA GLU A 86 15.86 -3.77 3.41
C GLU A 86 15.27 -2.49 4.03
N ARG A 87 15.81 -1.33 3.67
CA ARG A 87 15.31 -0.04 4.16
C ARG A 87 13.90 0.22 3.66
N GLU A 88 13.62 -0.16 2.41
CA GLU A 88 12.27 -0.05 1.82
C GLU A 88 11.31 -1.02 2.50
N ILE A 89 11.73 -2.23 2.77
CA ILE A 89 10.92 -3.25 3.45
C ILE A 89 10.49 -2.75 4.83
N LYS A 90 11.43 -2.18 5.59
CA LYS A 90 11.15 -1.64 6.92
C LYS A 90 10.12 -0.50 6.89
N ILE A 91 10.26 0.39 5.91
CA ILE A 91 9.34 1.52 5.76
C ILE A 91 7.95 1.03 5.38
N LEU A 92 7.87 0.10 4.43
CA LEU A 92 6.60 -0.47 4.00
C LEU A 92 5.90 -1.19 5.15
N PHE A 93 6.63 -2.01 5.90
CA PHE A 93 6.11 -2.72 7.06
C PHE A 93 5.59 -1.74 8.11
N GLU A 94 6.37 -0.72 8.45
CA GLU A 94 5.96 0.30 9.42
C GLU A 94 4.68 1.02 8.99
N LEU A 95 4.62 1.41 7.73
CA LEU A 95 3.45 2.11 7.19
C LEU A 95 2.19 1.26 7.29
N LEU A 96 2.25 0.02 6.81
CA LEU A 96 1.10 -0.88 6.79
C LEU A 96 0.68 -1.30 8.19
N GLU A 97 1.64 -1.62 9.06
CA GLU A 97 1.35 -2.05 10.42
C GLU A 97 0.69 -0.94 11.24
N LYS A 98 1.29 0.24 11.25
CA LYS A 98 0.75 1.37 12.02
C LYS A 98 -0.59 1.85 11.51
N ARG A 99 -0.79 1.86 10.21
CA ARG A 99 -2.08 2.21 9.65
C ARG A 99 -3.15 1.19 10.04
N ASN A 100 -2.78 -0.09 10.03
CA ASN A 100 -3.68 -1.17 10.45
C ASN A 100 -4.05 -1.05 11.93
N GLU A 101 -3.09 -0.74 12.80
CA GLU A 101 -3.33 -0.52 14.23
C GLU A 101 -4.27 0.65 14.48
N GLN A 102 -4.16 1.70 13.69
CA GLN A 102 -5.00 2.90 13.79
C GLN A 102 -6.31 2.77 13.03
N GLN A 103 -6.59 1.61 12.47
CA GLN A 103 -7.80 1.33 11.69
C GLN A 103 -7.99 2.30 10.51
N LYS A 104 -6.89 2.60 9.83
CA LYS A 104 -6.91 3.39 8.60
C LYS A 104 -6.90 2.46 7.39
N SER A 105 -7.69 2.78 6.37
CA SER A 105 -7.83 1.95 5.18
C SER A 105 -6.68 2.14 4.20
N THR A 106 -6.20 1.03 3.65
CA THR A 106 -5.20 1.03 2.60
C THR A 106 -5.69 0.19 1.43
N ILE A 107 -5.62 0.74 0.22
CA ILE A 107 -5.88 0.01 -1.01
C ILE A 107 -4.53 -0.29 -1.66
N VAL A 108 -4.33 -1.55 -2.02
CA VAL A 108 -3.15 -1.98 -2.73
C VAL A 108 -3.58 -2.53 -4.09
N CYS A 109 -2.94 -2.07 -5.15
CA CYS A 109 -3.17 -2.57 -6.52
C CYS A 109 -1.94 -3.33 -6.99
N SER A 110 -2.08 -4.60 -7.32
CA SER A 110 -0.97 -5.43 -7.76
C SER A 110 -1.37 -6.32 -8.94
N GLN A 111 -0.43 -6.50 -9.86
CA GLN A 111 -0.58 -7.49 -10.93
C GLN A 111 -0.05 -8.87 -10.51
N ARG A 112 0.52 -8.97 -9.32
CA ARG A 112 1.04 -10.21 -8.76
C ARG A 112 0.05 -10.79 -7.75
N ASN A 113 -0.17 -12.11 -7.77
CA ASN A 113 -0.96 -12.77 -6.75
C ASN A 113 -0.23 -12.73 -5.40
N PRO A 114 -0.94 -12.58 -4.28
CA PRO A 114 -0.32 -12.54 -2.95
C PRO A 114 0.55 -13.76 -2.64
N GLU A 115 0.22 -14.93 -3.17
CA GLU A 115 1.02 -16.15 -3.01
C GLU A 115 2.44 -16.02 -3.58
N ASN A 116 2.65 -15.10 -4.52
CA ASN A 116 3.95 -14.84 -5.13
C ASN A 116 4.72 -13.71 -4.43
N TRP A 117 4.10 -13.02 -3.49
CA TRP A 117 4.72 -11.86 -2.84
C TRP A 117 5.94 -12.21 -1.99
N LYS A 118 6.01 -13.43 -1.45
CA LYS A 118 7.18 -13.88 -0.69
C LYS A 118 8.46 -13.81 -1.51
N ALA A 119 8.36 -14.21 -2.78
CA ALA A 119 9.50 -14.16 -3.70
C ALA A 119 9.82 -12.73 -4.14
N MET A 120 8.89 -11.80 -3.99
CA MET A 120 9.04 -10.40 -4.40
C MET A 120 9.59 -9.51 -3.28
N ILE A 121 9.66 -10.02 -2.06
CA ILE A 121 10.24 -9.32 -0.91
C ILE A 121 11.45 -10.12 -0.44
N LEU A 122 12.62 -9.64 -0.84
CA LEU A 122 13.86 -10.42 -0.76
C LEU A 122 14.26 -10.77 0.68
N ASN A 123 14.55 -12.07 0.89
CA ASN A 123 15.17 -12.61 2.11
C ASN A 123 14.47 -12.37 3.44
N ASP A 124 13.20 -12.00 3.42
CA ASP A 124 12.48 -11.77 4.67
C ASP A 124 11.06 -12.34 4.60
N GLU A 125 10.95 -13.66 4.85
CA GLU A 125 9.66 -14.35 4.87
C GLU A 125 8.74 -13.81 5.96
N VAL A 126 9.28 -13.41 7.09
CA VAL A 126 8.48 -12.91 8.22
C VAL A 126 7.82 -11.59 7.83
N SER A 127 8.59 -10.66 7.28
CA SER A 127 8.06 -9.38 6.82
C SER A 127 7.09 -9.56 5.67
N ALA A 128 7.41 -10.45 4.71
CA ALA A 128 6.54 -10.74 3.58
C ALA A 128 5.20 -11.29 4.03
N ASN A 129 5.18 -12.24 4.95
CA ASN A 129 3.96 -12.80 5.52
C ASN A 129 3.14 -11.76 6.25
N SER A 130 3.80 -10.91 7.04
CA SER A 130 3.14 -9.85 7.79
C SER A 130 2.50 -8.81 6.88
N ILE A 131 3.21 -8.41 5.83
CA ILE A 131 2.71 -7.47 4.83
C ILE A 131 1.51 -8.08 4.11
N MET A 132 1.63 -9.32 3.66
CA MET A 132 0.55 -10.02 2.97
C MET A 132 -0.71 -10.12 3.82
N LYS A 133 -0.57 -10.50 5.09
CA LYS A 133 -1.70 -10.61 6.02
C LYS A 133 -2.44 -9.29 6.19
N ARG A 134 -1.70 -8.19 6.33
CA ARG A 134 -2.32 -6.88 6.53
C ARG A 134 -3.04 -6.40 5.29
N VAL A 135 -2.43 -6.56 4.13
CA VAL A 135 -2.99 -6.08 2.86
C VAL A 135 -4.20 -6.90 2.43
N THR A 136 -4.20 -8.21 2.68
CA THR A 136 -5.27 -9.10 2.23
C THR A 136 -6.30 -9.44 3.33
N LYS A 137 -6.20 -8.79 4.49
CA LYS A 137 -7.01 -9.14 5.67
C LYS A 137 -8.53 -9.05 5.46
N HIS A 138 -8.98 -8.06 4.72
CA HIS A 138 -10.42 -7.77 4.62
C HIS A 138 -11.00 -8.18 3.27
N TYR A 139 -10.70 -7.41 2.22
CA TYR A 139 -11.30 -7.63 0.90
C TYR A 139 -10.24 -7.76 -0.18
N THR A 140 -10.43 -8.73 -1.07
CA THR A 140 -9.62 -8.89 -2.27
C THR A 140 -10.53 -8.93 -3.48
N ILE A 141 -10.27 -8.06 -4.45
CA ILE A 141 -10.99 -7.99 -5.71
C ILE A 141 -10.05 -8.40 -6.83
N LYS A 142 -10.45 -9.37 -7.62
CA LYS A 142 -9.71 -9.78 -8.81
C LYS A 142 -10.40 -9.25 -10.05
N ILE A 143 -9.66 -8.51 -10.87
CA ILE A 143 -10.14 -8.03 -12.15
C ILE A 143 -9.55 -8.91 -13.24
N ASN A 144 -10.43 -9.61 -13.96
CA ASN A 144 -10.00 -10.49 -15.03
C ASN A 144 -10.21 -9.80 -16.38
N THR A 145 -9.18 -9.84 -17.22
CA THR A 145 -9.30 -9.45 -18.63
C THR A 145 -9.76 -10.65 -19.45
N ARG A 146 -10.50 -10.36 -20.47
CA ARG A 146 -10.91 -11.39 -21.43
C ARG A 146 -9.80 -11.69 -22.42
#